data_d9bf7439da214bb2528a289205e8376c
#
_entry.id   d9bf7439da214bb2528a289205e8376c
#
_cell.length_a   1.000
_cell.length_b   1.000
_cell.length_c   1.000
_cell.angle_alpha   90.00
_cell.angle_beta   90.00
_cell.angle_gamma   90.00
#
_symmetry.space_group_name_H-M   'P 1'
#
loop_
_entity.id
_entity.type
_entity.pdbx_description
1 polymer ?
#
loop_
_entity_poly.entity_id
_entity_poly.type
_entity_poly.pdbx_seq_one_letter_code
_entity_poly.pdbx_strand_id
1 'polypeptide(L)'
;MESIRKNFGLEGDISKMENRLNTNNTHDYRSLGSITPSGFYGAGPENIGELKNFLTDKERTRLTEFARNNTTWDITDSHVNENGTVIYDANAWHDRVCTRRSMEISADPTIVDVVDNLILRLQVEVEKFFNVKVQATGPAIVRWPVGARQDPHADKELHEGPDAGTPNDFPHYDIASLFYFNDDYEGGELFFPIQGIEFKPVGGSAYFFPGDKNYIHGVRPVISGGRYTSPFFWQILEHTGDRKP
;
A
#
# COMPACT_ATOMS: atom_id res chain seq x y z
N MET A 1 -13.30 -7.88 23.95
CA MET A 1 -11.96 -8.36 23.55
C MET A 1 -11.81 -9.88 23.66
N GLU A 2 -12.33 -10.55 24.66
CA GLU A 2 -12.25 -12.03 24.79
C GLU A 2 -13.05 -12.82 23.76
N SER A 3 -14.12 -12.27 23.19
CA SER A 3 -14.96 -12.98 22.20
C SER A 3 -14.33 -13.08 20.79
N ILE A 4 -13.37 -12.24 20.47
CA ILE A 4 -12.66 -12.24 19.18
C ILE A 4 -11.57 -13.33 19.16
N ARG A 5 -11.02 -13.67 20.32
CA ARG A 5 -9.94 -14.66 20.46
C ARG A 5 -10.34 -16.10 20.09
N LYS A 6 -11.63 -16.44 20.19
CA LYS A 6 -12.11 -17.83 19.98
C LYS A 6 -12.36 -18.22 18.51
N ASN A 7 -12.44 -17.27 17.60
CA ASN A 7 -12.88 -17.56 16.21
C ASN A 7 -11.75 -17.73 15.17
N PHE A 8 -10.48 -17.50 15.53
CA PHE A 8 -9.41 -17.44 14.50
C PHE A 8 -8.25 -18.42 14.72
N GLY A 9 -8.27 -19.26 15.75
CA GLY A 9 -7.23 -20.31 15.96
C GLY A 9 -5.79 -19.77 16.09
N LEU A 10 -5.62 -18.48 16.37
CA LEU A 10 -4.33 -17.83 16.54
C LEU A 10 -3.94 -17.82 18.01
N GLU A 11 -3.48 -18.96 18.54
CA GLU A 11 -2.69 -19.01 19.77
C GLU A 11 -1.23 -18.58 19.51
N GLY A 12 -1.04 -17.39 18.98
CA GLY A 12 0.24 -16.71 18.91
C GLY A 12 0.23 -15.51 19.85
N ASP A 13 1.34 -15.24 20.48
CA ASP A 13 1.52 -14.17 21.46
C ASP A 13 1.20 -12.79 20.85
N ILE A 14 -0.09 -12.42 20.90
CA ILE A 14 -0.63 -11.17 20.35
C ILE A 14 0.06 -9.94 20.98
N SER A 15 0.56 -10.07 22.21
CA SER A 15 1.27 -8.98 22.89
C SER A 15 2.57 -8.58 22.18
N LYS A 16 3.20 -9.52 21.48
CA LYS A 16 4.37 -9.24 20.63
C LYS A 16 4.00 -8.65 19.27
N MET A 17 2.78 -8.92 18.78
CA MET A 17 2.28 -8.34 17.53
C MET A 17 1.81 -6.89 17.73
N GLU A 18 1.13 -6.58 18.84
CA GLU A 18 0.69 -5.23 19.18
C GLU A 18 1.86 -4.24 19.32
N ASN A 19 3.03 -4.70 19.82
CA ASN A 19 4.24 -3.87 19.88
C ASN A 19 4.86 -3.56 18.50
N ARG A 20 4.50 -4.29 17.43
CA ARG A 20 5.02 -4.05 16.08
C ARG A 20 4.27 -2.97 15.32
N LEU A 21 2.99 -2.76 15.66
CA LEU A 21 2.16 -1.68 15.08
C LEU A 21 2.21 -0.39 15.92
N ASN A 22 3.02 -0.34 16.97
CA ASN A 22 3.14 0.84 17.81
C ASN A 22 3.90 1.96 17.06
N THR A 23 3.17 2.64 16.18
CA THR A 23 3.64 3.77 15.35
C THR A 23 3.98 5.02 16.14
N ASN A 24 3.86 4.99 17.48
CA ASN A 24 4.34 6.07 18.35
C ASN A 24 5.87 6.06 18.51
N ASN A 25 6.57 5.06 18.02
CA ASN A 25 8.00 5.13 17.79
C ASN A 25 8.25 5.97 16.55
N THR A 26 8.45 7.26 16.76
CA THR A 26 9.03 8.18 15.78
C THR A 26 10.52 7.85 15.55
N HIS A 27 10.84 6.59 15.28
CA HIS A 27 12.10 6.28 14.67
C HIS A 27 12.07 6.89 13.28
N ASP A 28 13.03 7.72 13.01
CA ASP A 28 13.25 8.28 11.67
C ASP A 28 13.61 7.12 10.74
N TYR A 29 12.60 6.46 10.20
CA TYR A 29 12.75 5.33 9.26
C TYR A 29 13.52 5.74 8.01
N ARG A 30 13.64 7.04 7.73
CA ARG A 30 14.46 7.59 6.63
C ARG A 30 15.94 7.31 6.82
N SER A 31 16.40 7.03 8.04
CA SER A 31 17.80 6.72 8.35
C SER A 31 18.14 5.24 8.22
N LEU A 32 17.16 4.35 8.16
CA LEU A 32 17.37 2.92 7.98
C LEU A 32 17.26 2.60 6.49
N GLY A 33 18.40 2.49 5.82
CA GLY A 33 18.46 2.02 4.43
C GLY A 33 17.84 0.61 4.30
N SER A 34 17.40 0.27 3.08
CA SER A 34 16.99 -1.10 2.77
C SER A 34 18.16 -2.08 2.94
N ILE A 35 17.89 -3.22 3.58
CA ILE A 35 18.83 -4.35 3.60
C ILE A 35 18.75 -5.20 2.33
N THR A 36 17.80 -4.90 1.44
CA THR A 36 17.52 -5.62 0.20
C THR A 36 18.00 -4.75 -0.97
N PRO A 37 19.07 -5.15 -1.68
CA PRO A 37 19.59 -4.38 -2.80
C PRO A 37 18.59 -4.35 -3.97
N SER A 38 18.73 -3.34 -4.83
CA SER A 38 17.99 -3.25 -6.09
C SER A 38 18.15 -4.53 -6.90
N GLY A 39 17.04 -5.04 -7.43
CA GLY A 39 17.03 -6.25 -8.27
C GLY A 39 17.17 -7.57 -7.51
N PHE A 40 17.15 -7.57 -6.19
CA PHE A 40 17.28 -8.78 -5.37
C PHE A 40 16.28 -9.89 -5.77
N TYR A 41 15.06 -9.53 -6.09
CA TYR A 41 14.01 -10.48 -6.49
C TYR A 41 13.99 -10.77 -8.00
N GLY A 42 14.96 -10.25 -8.79
CA GLY A 42 14.89 -10.32 -10.25
C GLY A 42 13.84 -9.39 -10.83
N ALA A 43 13.24 -9.77 -11.97
CA ALA A 43 12.21 -8.99 -12.65
C ALA A 43 11.03 -9.87 -13.12
N GLY A 44 10.90 -11.06 -12.57
CA GLY A 44 9.89 -12.03 -13.00
C GLY A 44 8.50 -11.74 -12.41
N PRO A 45 7.42 -12.08 -13.15
CA PRO A 45 6.05 -11.87 -12.70
C PRO A 45 5.67 -12.73 -11.48
N GLU A 46 6.41 -13.78 -11.18
CA GLU A 46 6.21 -14.67 -10.03
C GLU A 46 6.41 -13.99 -8.67
N ASN A 47 6.97 -12.79 -8.65
CA ASN A 47 7.13 -11.98 -7.42
C ASN A 47 5.97 -10.98 -7.23
N ILE A 48 4.98 -10.99 -8.10
CA ILE A 48 3.74 -10.22 -7.93
C ILE A 48 2.70 -11.16 -7.32
N GLY A 49 2.37 -10.92 -6.06
CA GLY A 49 1.38 -11.72 -5.33
C GLY A 49 -0.03 -11.13 -5.45
N GLU A 50 -1.02 -12.01 -5.68
CA GLU A 50 -2.45 -11.68 -5.65
C GLU A 50 -3.17 -12.61 -4.69
N LEU A 51 -3.95 -12.05 -3.78
CA LEU A 51 -4.84 -12.78 -2.89
C LEU A 51 -6.29 -12.34 -3.16
N LYS A 52 -7.02 -13.15 -3.91
CA LYS A 52 -8.46 -12.91 -4.18
C LYS A 52 -9.29 -13.18 -2.94
N ASN A 53 -10.36 -12.39 -2.73
CA ASN A 53 -11.25 -12.51 -1.58
C ASN A 53 -10.51 -12.43 -0.23
N PHE A 54 -9.45 -11.64 -0.16
CA PHE A 54 -8.68 -11.45 1.07
C PHE A 54 -9.47 -10.68 2.13
N LEU A 55 -10.21 -9.66 1.72
CA LEU A 55 -11.17 -8.97 2.56
C LEU A 55 -12.47 -9.76 2.61
N THR A 56 -13.03 -9.93 3.80
CA THR A 56 -14.40 -10.43 3.95
C THR A 56 -15.40 -9.41 3.37
N ASP A 57 -16.60 -9.87 2.99
CA ASP A 57 -17.66 -8.97 2.49
C ASP A 57 -17.97 -7.83 3.47
N LYS A 58 -17.94 -8.11 4.77
CA LYS A 58 -18.17 -7.12 5.80
C LYS A 58 -17.08 -6.05 5.85
N GLU A 59 -15.81 -6.44 5.77
CA GLU A 59 -14.67 -5.52 5.73
C GLU A 59 -14.69 -4.70 4.45
N ARG A 60 -14.91 -5.35 3.31
CA ARG A 60 -15.03 -4.72 2.00
C ARG A 60 -16.13 -3.66 2.00
N THR A 61 -17.34 -4.01 2.43
CA THR A 61 -18.47 -3.09 2.50
C THR A 61 -18.14 -1.91 3.40
N ARG A 62 -17.64 -2.16 4.60
CA ARG A 62 -17.33 -1.12 5.57
C ARG A 62 -16.26 -0.13 5.08
N LEU A 63 -15.17 -0.64 4.48
CA LEU A 63 -14.10 0.20 3.94
C LEU A 63 -14.57 1.02 2.74
N THR A 64 -15.39 0.43 1.87
CA THR A 64 -15.98 1.13 0.73
C THR A 64 -16.93 2.24 1.19
N GLU A 65 -17.80 1.96 2.15
CA GLU A 65 -18.72 2.95 2.72
C GLU A 65 -17.97 4.08 3.43
N PHE A 66 -16.96 3.74 4.22
CA PHE A 66 -16.07 4.74 4.83
C PHE A 66 -15.46 5.65 3.76
N ALA A 67 -14.81 5.07 2.75
CA ALA A 67 -14.13 5.85 1.72
C ALA A 67 -15.08 6.74 0.91
N ARG A 68 -16.31 6.28 0.65
CA ARG A 68 -17.35 7.06 -0.05
C ARG A 68 -17.90 8.24 0.77
N ASN A 69 -18.03 8.05 2.07
CA ASN A 69 -18.66 9.03 2.95
C ASN A 69 -17.65 9.88 3.72
N ASN A 70 -16.37 9.55 3.67
CA ASN A 70 -15.33 10.30 4.37
C ASN A 70 -15.19 11.71 3.82
N THR A 71 -15.14 12.67 4.72
CA THR A 71 -14.90 14.09 4.41
C THR A 71 -13.54 14.60 4.86
N THR A 72 -12.79 13.76 5.56
CA THR A 72 -11.46 14.08 6.10
C THR A 72 -10.39 13.53 5.15
N TRP A 73 -10.01 14.32 4.16
CA TRP A 73 -8.97 14.00 3.19
C TRP A 73 -7.80 14.95 3.39
N ASP A 74 -6.57 14.40 3.36
CA ASP A 74 -5.37 15.20 3.58
C ASP A 74 -5.08 16.10 2.38
N ILE A 75 -4.70 17.33 2.69
CA ILE A 75 -4.20 18.28 1.70
C ILE A 75 -2.69 18.05 1.62
N THR A 76 -2.28 17.00 0.94
CA THR A 76 -0.86 16.71 0.67
C THR A 76 -0.51 17.07 -0.76
N ASP A 77 0.74 17.47 -0.99
CA ASP A 77 1.36 17.67 -2.31
C ASP A 77 0.63 18.66 -3.24
N SER A 78 0.08 19.73 -2.66
CA SER A 78 -0.29 20.87 -3.47
C SER A 78 0.99 21.55 -3.96
N HIS A 79 1.29 21.42 -5.24
CA HIS A 79 2.24 22.31 -5.88
C HIS A 79 1.63 23.71 -5.91
N VAL A 80 2.05 24.54 -5.00
CA VAL A 80 1.75 25.97 -5.06
C VAL A 80 2.78 26.58 -6.01
N ASN A 81 2.33 27.11 -7.13
CA ASN A 81 3.24 27.82 -8.05
C ASN A 81 3.74 29.11 -7.42
N GLU A 82 4.71 29.77 -8.06
CA GLU A 82 5.31 31.03 -7.60
C GLU A 82 4.28 32.15 -7.35
N ASN A 83 3.06 32.03 -7.90
CA ASN A 83 1.96 32.98 -7.75
C ASN A 83 0.95 32.58 -6.65
N GLY A 84 1.23 31.54 -5.88
CA GLY A 84 0.32 31.06 -4.83
C GLY A 84 -0.88 30.26 -5.35
N THR A 85 -0.90 29.91 -6.65
CA THR A 85 -1.99 29.10 -7.23
C THR A 85 -1.73 27.62 -7.02
N VAL A 86 -2.71 26.92 -6.47
CA VAL A 86 -2.66 25.45 -6.36
C VAL A 86 -2.82 24.84 -7.74
N ILE A 87 -1.79 24.13 -8.21
CA ILE A 87 -1.82 23.39 -9.46
C ILE A 87 -2.25 21.95 -9.15
N TYR A 88 -3.37 21.54 -9.67
CA TYR A 88 -3.86 20.16 -9.60
C TYR A 88 -3.38 19.39 -10.83
N ASP A 89 -2.45 18.50 -10.64
CA ASP A 89 -2.10 17.47 -11.62
C ASP A 89 -3.00 16.24 -11.40
N ALA A 90 -3.33 15.51 -12.46
CA ALA A 90 -4.02 14.22 -12.39
C ALA A 90 -3.24 13.16 -11.60
N ASN A 91 -1.93 13.35 -11.45
CA ASN A 91 -1.05 12.55 -10.59
C ASN A 91 -0.96 13.10 -9.15
N ALA A 92 -1.48 14.30 -8.88
CA ALA A 92 -1.38 14.89 -7.55
C ALA A 92 -2.20 14.10 -6.53
N TRP A 93 -1.62 13.93 -5.35
CA TRP A 93 -2.24 13.24 -4.21
C TRP A 93 -3.12 14.16 -3.36
N HIS A 94 -3.24 15.43 -3.77
CA HIS A 94 -4.05 16.42 -3.07
C HIS A 94 -5.49 15.94 -2.90
N ASP A 95 -6.01 16.03 -1.67
CA ASP A 95 -7.36 15.64 -1.25
C ASP A 95 -7.74 14.18 -1.58
N ARG A 96 -6.79 13.33 -1.94
CA ARG A 96 -7.03 11.93 -2.31
C ARG A 96 -6.61 10.93 -1.24
N VAL A 97 -5.80 11.35 -0.30
CA VAL A 97 -5.23 10.50 0.75
C VAL A 97 -5.94 10.76 2.08
N CYS A 98 -6.29 9.71 2.79
CA CYS A 98 -6.71 9.73 4.18
C CYS A 98 -5.66 8.95 4.96
N THR A 99 -4.72 9.65 5.58
CA THR A 99 -3.65 9.04 6.38
C THR A 99 -4.22 8.36 7.62
N ARG A 100 -3.39 7.59 8.33
CA ARG A 100 -3.76 7.03 9.63
C ARG A 100 -4.29 8.11 10.58
N ARG A 101 -3.60 9.26 10.65
CA ARG A 101 -4.04 10.39 11.48
C ARG A 101 -5.42 10.90 11.08
N SER A 102 -5.69 11.01 9.79
CA SER A 102 -6.98 11.45 9.28
C SER A 102 -8.07 10.42 9.51
N MET A 103 -7.76 9.13 9.46
CA MET A 103 -8.69 8.07 9.87
C MET A 103 -9.05 8.18 11.36
N GLU A 104 -8.06 8.41 12.24
CA GLU A 104 -8.25 8.54 13.69
C GLU A 104 -9.15 9.71 14.11
N ILE A 105 -9.13 10.81 13.33
CA ILE A 105 -9.95 12.00 13.58
C ILE A 105 -11.22 12.08 12.72
N SER A 106 -11.47 11.06 11.90
CA SER A 106 -12.67 10.98 11.05
C SER A 106 -13.95 10.76 11.87
N ALA A 107 -15.08 10.79 11.19
CA ALA A 107 -16.37 10.47 11.82
C ALA A 107 -16.49 8.99 12.28
N ASP A 108 -15.64 8.10 11.74
CA ASP A 108 -15.54 6.70 12.15
C ASP A 108 -14.08 6.29 12.42
N PRO A 109 -13.49 6.65 13.57
CA PRO A 109 -12.10 6.33 13.90
C PRO A 109 -11.84 4.82 14.05
N THR A 110 -12.89 4.01 14.21
CA THR A 110 -12.75 2.54 14.32
C THR A 110 -12.39 1.86 13.00
N ILE A 111 -12.36 2.62 11.90
CA ILE A 111 -11.86 2.15 10.60
C ILE A 111 -10.38 1.76 10.68
N VAL A 112 -9.62 2.40 11.57
CA VAL A 112 -8.21 2.10 11.83
C VAL A 112 -8.04 0.64 12.26
N ASP A 113 -8.91 0.14 13.15
CA ASP A 113 -8.84 -1.24 13.63
C ASP A 113 -9.08 -2.25 12.48
N VAL A 114 -9.95 -1.89 11.52
CA VAL A 114 -10.21 -2.74 10.36
C VAL A 114 -8.96 -2.81 9.48
N VAL A 115 -8.35 -1.67 9.18
CA VAL A 115 -7.14 -1.60 8.35
C VAL A 115 -5.97 -2.32 9.04
N ASP A 116 -5.76 -2.09 10.34
CA ASP A 116 -4.69 -2.74 11.11
C ASP A 116 -4.83 -4.26 11.12
N ASN A 117 -6.05 -4.78 11.30
CA ASN A 117 -6.30 -6.22 11.25
C ASN A 117 -6.01 -6.82 9.86
N LEU A 118 -6.32 -6.10 8.78
CA LEU A 118 -5.99 -6.53 7.42
C LEU A 118 -4.47 -6.57 7.22
N ILE A 119 -3.76 -5.56 7.69
CA ILE A 119 -2.29 -5.50 7.60
C ILE A 119 -1.66 -6.68 8.34
N LEU A 120 -2.09 -6.96 9.57
CA LEU A 120 -1.58 -8.09 10.35
C LEU A 120 -1.79 -9.43 9.65
N ARG A 121 -2.94 -9.62 9.01
CA ARG A 121 -3.21 -10.84 8.22
C ARG A 121 -2.33 -10.91 6.98
N LEU A 122 -2.15 -9.79 6.27
CA LEU A 122 -1.33 -9.75 5.06
C LEU A 122 0.15 -9.92 5.37
N GLN A 123 0.62 -9.46 6.53
CA GLN A 123 2.00 -9.67 6.98
C GLN A 123 2.39 -11.14 6.93
N VAL A 124 1.52 -12.02 7.39
CA VAL A 124 1.77 -13.49 7.40
C VAL A 124 1.98 -14.00 5.97
N GLU A 125 1.16 -13.55 5.03
CA GLU A 125 1.25 -13.97 3.62
C GLU A 125 2.50 -13.39 2.94
N VAL A 126 2.82 -12.13 3.19
CA VAL A 126 4.01 -11.45 2.65
C VAL A 126 5.30 -12.09 3.20
N GLU A 127 5.38 -12.32 4.51
CA GLU A 127 6.53 -12.97 5.16
C GLU A 127 6.77 -14.37 4.59
N LYS A 128 5.70 -15.14 4.40
CA LYS A 128 5.74 -16.47 3.80
C LYS A 128 6.15 -16.44 2.32
N PHE A 129 5.56 -15.52 1.55
CA PHE A 129 5.78 -15.43 0.11
C PHE A 129 7.21 -15.04 -0.22
N PHE A 130 7.78 -14.07 0.49
CA PHE A 130 9.12 -13.56 0.26
C PHE A 130 10.22 -14.20 1.13
N ASN A 131 9.88 -15.08 2.06
CA ASN A 131 10.79 -15.64 3.08
C ASN A 131 11.54 -14.55 3.85
N VAL A 132 10.81 -13.64 4.45
CA VAL A 132 11.32 -12.46 5.15
C VAL A 132 10.61 -12.25 6.48
N LYS A 133 11.18 -11.38 7.32
CA LYS A 133 10.47 -10.67 8.38
C LYS A 133 10.31 -9.23 7.97
N VAL A 134 9.09 -8.71 8.12
CA VAL A 134 8.77 -7.36 7.68
C VAL A 134 8.11 -6.53 8.78
N GLN A 135 8.23 -5.21 8.63
CA GLN A 135 7.49 -4.22 9.39
C GLN A 135 6.68 -3.36 8.43
N ALA A 136 5.38 -3.22 8.70
CA ALA A 136 4.51 -2.34 7.92
C ALA A 136 4.82 -0.86 8.20
N THR A 137 4.73 -0.05 7.16
CA THR A 137 4.65 1.41 7.26
C THR A 137 3.22 1.85 7.52
N GLY A 138 3.00 3.13 7.85
CA GLY A 138 1.67 3.65 8.10
C GLY A 138 0.75 3.51 6.88
N PRO A 139 -0.43 2.88 7.02
CA PRO A 139 -1.39 2.76 5.94
C PRO A 139 -2.09 4.08 5.65
N ALA A 140 -2.58 4.22 4.42
CA ALA A 140 -3.50 5.27 4.02
C ALA A 140 -4.69 4.66 3.27
N ILE A 141 -5.83 5.34 3.29
CA ILE A 141 -6.92 5.09 2.34
C ILE A 141 -6.81 6.12 1.22
N VAL A 142 -6.90 5.67 -0.01
CA VAL A 142 -6.78 6.52 -1.19
C VAL A 142 -8.04 6.43 -2.04
N ARG A 143 -8.58 7.60 -2.38
CA ARG A 143 -9.63 7.73 -3.38
C ARG A 143 -9.04 8.11 -4.73
N TRP A 144 -9.59 7.52 -5.78
CA TRP A 144 -9.20 7.75 -7.15
C TRP A 144 -10.44 8.22 -7.92
N PRO A 145 -10.67 9.53 -8.01
CA PRO A 145 -11.77 10.08 -8.80
C PRO A 145 -11.54 9.88 -10.30
N VAL A 146 -12.54 10.16 -11.12
CA VAL A 146 -12.44 10.13 -12.57
C VAL A 146 -11.27 11.02 -13.04
N GLY A 147 -10.44 10.50 -13.92
CA GLY A 147 -9.22 11.11 -14.43
C GLY A 147 -7.98 10.84 -13.57
N ALA A 148 -8.14 10.41 -12.33
CA ALA A 148 -7.00 10.08 -11.48
C ALA A 148 -6.22 8.89 -12.05
N ARG A 149 -4.89 9.01 -12.07
CA ARG A 149 -3.94 8.01 -12.54
C ARG A 149 -2.66 8.08 -11.73
N GLN A 150 -1.76 7.18 -11.96
CA GLN A 150 -0.38 7.26 -11.50
C GLN A 150 0.55 6.80 -12.59
N ASP A 151 1.51 7.64 -12.92
CA ASP A 151 2.51 7.32 -13.93
C ASP A 151 3.44 6.21 -13.42
N PRO A 152 4.09 5.46 -14.31
CA PRO A 152 5.00 4.39 -13.94
C PRO A 152 6.11 4.89 -13.00
N HIS A 153 6.33 4.18 -11.89
CA HIS A 153 7.32 4.52 -10.88
C HIS A 153 7.80 3.27 -10.14
N ALA A 154 8.92 3.39 -9.46
CA ALA A 154 9.36 2.49 -8.40
C ALA A 154 9.13 3.13 -7.04
N ASP A 155 8.91 2.34 -6.00
CA ASP A 155 8.56 2.87 -4.67
C ASP A 155 9.78 3.30 -3.87
N LYS A 156 10.91 2.57 -3.96
CA LYS A 156 12.07 2.78 -3.08
C LYS A 156 13.30 3.40 -3.75
N GLU A 157 13.26 3.59 -5.06
CA GLU A 157 14.43 4.08 -5.81
C GLU A 157 14.02 4.86 -7.05
N LEU A 158 14.96 5.62 -7.60
CA LEU A 158 14.80 6.28 -8.88
C LEU A 158 14.76 5.23 -9.99
N HIS A 159 13.86 5.38 -10.95
CA HIS A 159 13.67 4.39 -12.02
C HIS A 159 14.08 4.90 -13.40
N GLU A 160 14.39 6.19 -13.52
CA GLU A 160 14.79 6.83 -14.78
C GLU A 160 16.09 7.62 -14.62
N GLY A 161 16.74 7.90 -15.75
CA GLY A 161 17.93 8.73 -15.83
C GLY A 161 19.21 8.01 -15.40
N PRO A 162 20.32 8.77 -15.26
CA PRO A 162 21.64 8.21 -14.94
C PRO A 162 21.72 7.63 -13.53
N ASP A 163 20.84 8.05 -12.62
CA ASP A 163 20.81 7.62 -11.23
C ASP A 163 19.79 6.50 -10.97
N ALA A 164 19.23 5.89 -12.02
CA ALA A 164 18.26 4.80 -11.88
C ALA A 164 18.82 3.65 -11.04
N GLY A 165 18.06 3.24 -10.01
CA GLY A 165 18.44 2.23 -9.02
C GLY A 165 19.12 2.78 -7.79
N THR A 166 19.32 4.12 -7.69
CA THR A 166 19.72 4.73 -6.43
C THR A 166 18.49 4.98 -5.54
N PRO A 167 18.64 4.93 -4.19
CA PRO A 167 17.54 5.16 -3.28
C PRO A 167 16.87 6.54 -3.50
N ASN A 168 15.54 6.56 -3.46
CA ASN A 168 14.75 7.79 -3.37
C ASN A 168 14.50 8.18 -1.90
N ASP A 169 13.50 9.04 -1.64
CA ASP A 169 13.14 9.47 -0.28
C ASP A 169 12.54 8.35 0.60
N PHE A 170 12.22 7.18 0.01
CA PHE A 170 11.56 6.06 0.67
C PHE A 170 12.34 4.73 0.51
N PRO A 171 13.65 4.69 0.81
CA PRO A 171 14.49 3.52 0.56
C PRO A 171 14.06 2.26 1.32
N HIS A 172 13.20 2.40 2.31
CA HIS A 172 12.66 1.33 3.14
C HIS A 172 11.35 0.73 2.61
N TYR A 173 10.86 1.17 1.46
CA TYR A 173 9.67 0.59 0.80
C TYR A 173 10.06 -0.65 -0.02
N ASP A 174 10.55 -1.69 0.69
CA ASP A 174 11.07 -2.90 0.05
C ASP A 174 10.00 -3.70 -0.70
N ILE A 175 8.79 -3.74 -0.14
CA ILE A 175 7.63 -4.42 -0.73
C ILE A 175 6.44 -3.46 -0.65
N ALA A 176 5.78 -3.24 -1.76
CA ALA A 176 4.50 -2.54 -1.82
C ALA A 176 3.34 -3.49 -1.58
N SER A 177 2.25 -3.00 -1.02
CA SER A 177 0.99 -3.72 -0.88
C SER A 177 -0.20 -2.81 -1.08
N LEU A 178 -1.30 -3.39 -1.57
CA LEU A 178 -2.54 -2.67 -1.82
C LEU A 178 -3.75 -3.54 -1.44
N PHE A 179 -4.70 -2.96 -0.71
CA PHE A 179 -6.06 -3.50 -0.62
C PHE A 179 -6.96 -2.78 -1.60
N TYR A 180 -7.82 -3.53 -2.28
CA TYR A 180 -8.86 -2.99 -3.16
C TYR A 180 -10.22 -3.13 -2.50
N PHE A 181 -10.93 -2.02 -2.30
CA PHE A 181 -12.20 -2.05 -1.57
C PHE A 181 -13.39 -2.33 -2.50
N ASN A 182 -13.33 -1.83 -3.74
CA ASN A 182 -14.41 -1.94 -4.70
C ASN A 182 -13.90 -2.27 -6.11
N ASP A 183 -14.84 -2.60 -6.99
CA ASP A 183 -14.62 -2.89 -8.41
C ASP A 183 -15.70 -2.29 -9.31
N ASP A 184 -16.59 -1.47 -8.75
CA ASP A 184 -17.66 -0.77 -9.45
C ASP A 184 -17.20 0.57 -10.06
N TYR A 185 -16.10 0.52 -10.81
CA TYR A 185 -15.50 1.62 -11.56
C TYR A 185 -14.96 1.11 -12.91
N GLU A 186 -14.69 1.99 -13.86
CA GLU A 186 -14.04 1.68 -15.13
C GLU A 186 -12.67 2.35 -15.21
N GLY A 187 -11.74 1.72 -15.95
CA GLY A 187 -10.34 2.11 -15.94
C GLY A 187 -9.64 1.74 -14.64
N GLY A 188 -8.60 2.46 -14.27
CA GLY A 188 -7.89 2.28 -13.01
C GLY A 188 -7.14 0.94 -12.90
N GLU A 189 -6.78 0.33 -14.02
CA GLU A 189 -5.99 -0.90 -14.06
C GLU A 189 -4.63 -0.66 -13.43
N LEU A 190 -4.15 -1.66 -12.68
CA LEU A 190 -2.77 -1.73 -12.22
C LEU A 190 -1.93 -2.39 -13.32
N PHE A 191 -0.82 -1.77 -13.70
CA PHE A 191 0.02 -2.29 -14.77
C PHE A 191 1.51 -2.28 -14.40
N PHE A 192 2.24 -3.25 -14.93
CA PHE A 192 3.67 -3.47 -14.74
C PHE A 192 4.33 -3.55 -16.12
N PRO A 193 4.91 -2.46 -16.63
CA PRO A 193 5.41 -2.41 -18.01
C PRO A 193 6.59 -3.37 -18.25
N ILE A 194 7.45 -3.64 -17.25
CA ILE A 194 8.57 -4.56 -17.40
C ILE A 194 8.09 -6.01 -17.52
N GLN A 195 7.09 -6.40 -16.73
CA GLN A 195 6.52 -7.75 -16.76
C GLN A 195 5.51 -7.94 -17.90
N GLY A 196 5.06 -6.85 -18.55
CA GLY A 196 4.01 -6.89 -19.56
C GLY A 196 2.65 -7.29 -19.00
N ILE A 197 2.38 -7.00 -17.72
CA ILE A 197 1.15 -7.37 -17.02
C ILE A 197 0.30 -6.12 -16.83
N GLU A 198 -0.99 -6.26 -17.10
CA GLU A 198 -2.02 -5.28 -16.78
C GLU A 198 -3.28 -6.01 -16.36
N PHE A 199 -3.87 -5.60 -15.24
CA PHE A 199 -5.10 -6.20 -14.74
C PHE A 199 -5.95 -5.18 -13.98
N LYS A 200 -7.26 -5.39 -14.03
CA LYS A 200 -8.22 -4.67 -13.21
C LYS A 200 -8.42 -5.46 -11.92
N PRO A 201 -7.99 -4.93 -10.78
CA PRO A 201 -8.16 -5.62 -9.51
C PRO A 201 -9.64 -5.78 -9.14
N VAL A 202 -9.96 -6.92 -8.53
CA VAL A 202 -11.30 -7.21 -8.02
C VAL A 202 -11.44 -6.69 -6.60
N GLY A 203 -12.58 -6.10 -6.27
CA GLY A 203 -12.87 -5.65 -4.92
C GLY A 203 -12.76 -6.78 -3.88
N GLY A 204 -12.08 -6.50 -2.77
CA GLY A 204 -11.75 -7.49 -1.75
C GLY A 204 -10.41 -8.20 -1.96
N SER A 205 -9.66 -7.90 -3.03
CA SER A 205 -8.33 -8.46 -3.27
C SER A 205 -7.23 -7.69 -2.53
N ALA A 206 -6.12 -8.38 -2.27
CA ALA A 206 -4.85 -7.80 -1.86
C ALA A 206 -3.76 -8.13 -2.87
N TYR A 207 -2.88 -7.18 -3.13
CA TYR A 207 -1.71 -7.33 -4.00
C TYR A 207 -0.46 -6.92 -3.25
N PHE A 208 0.68 -7.56 -3.60
CA PHE A 208 1.98 -7.17 -3.07
C PHE A 208 3.10 -7.55 -4.06
N PHE A 209 4.13 -6.73 -4.13
CA PHE A 209 5.25 -6.86 -5.06
C PHE A 209 6.47 -6.09 -4.57
N PRO A 210 7.70 -6.39 -5.04
CA PRO A 210 8.90 -5.63 -4.68
C PRO A 210 8.80 -4.16 -5.12
N GLY A 211 9.32 -3.25 -4.28
CA GLY A 211 9.27 -1.80 -4.51
C GLY A 211 10.41 -1.25 -5.37
N ASP A 212 11.29 -2.10 -5.92
CA ASP A 212 12.46 -1.67 -6.69
C ASP A 212 12.14 -1.39 -8.18
N LYS A 213 13.11 -0.85 -8.92
CA LYS A 213 12.96 -0.46 -10.32
C LYS A 213 12.61 -1.60 -11.27
N ASN A 214 12.80 -2.84 -10.87
CA ASN A 214 12.41 -3.98 -11.67
C ASN A 214 10.90 -4.22 -11.65
N TYR A 215 10.18 -3.61 -10.67
CA TYR A 215 8.74 -3.69 -10.52
C TYR A 215 8.09 -2.31 -10.67
N ILE A 216 8.58 -1.54 -11.67
CA ILE A 216 7.91 -0.31 -12.07
C ILE A 216 6.44 -0.62 -12.34
N HIS A 217 5.56 0.17 -11.74
CA HIS A 217 4.13 0.00 -11.88
C HIS A 217 3.41 1.34 -11.94
N GLY A 218 2.20 1.32 -12.42
CA GLY A 218 1.37 2.51 -12.54
C GLY A 218 -0.11 2.17 -12.50
N VAL A 219 -0.94 3.21 -12.50
CA VAL A 219 -2.40 3.10 -12.52
C VAL A 219 -2.94 3.84 -13.72
N ARG A 220 -3.72 3.14 -14.57
CA ARG A 220 -4.42 3.75 -15.69
C ARG A 220 -5.44 4.78 -15.20
N PRO A 221 -5.81 5.77 -16.03
CA PRO A 221 -6.84 6.72 -15.66
C PRO A 221 -8.14 6.02 -15.27
N VAL A 222 -8.77 6.45 -14.19
CA VAL A 222 -10.14 6.07 -13.84
C VAL A 222 -11.09 6.75 -14.84
N ILE A 223 -11.91 5.98 -15.53
CA ILE A 223 -12.81 6.45 -16.60
C ILE A 223 -14.18 6.82 -16.03
N SER A 224 -14.71 5.98 -15.15
CA SER A 224 -16.00 6.22 -14.48
C SER A 224 -16.02 5.59 -13.09
N GLY A 225 -16.91 6.08 -12.24
CA GLY A 225 -17.01 5.64 -10.85
C GLY A 225 -15.92 6.22 -9.94
N GLY A 226 -15.70 5.60 -8.80
CA GLY A 226 -14.64 5.93 -7.85
C GLY A 226 -13.90 4.67 -7.42
N ARG A 227 -12.57 4.65 -7.57
CA ARG A 227 -11.71 3.56 -7.14
C ARG A 227 -11.19 3.86 -5.73
N TYR A 228 -11.28 2.91 -4.81
CA TYR A 228 -10.84 3.05 -3.43
C TYR A 228 -9.87 1.94 -3.05
N THR A 229 -8.72 2.34 -2.50
CA THR A 229 -7.64 1.43 -2.14
C THR A 229 -7.00 1.81 -0.82
N SER A 230 -6.23 0.90 -0.24
CA SER A 230 -5.29 1.22 0.83
C SER A 230 -3.90 0.74 0.45
N PRO A 231 -3.03 1.64 -0.05
CA PRO A 231 -1.62 1.35 -0.23
C PRO A 231 -0.88 1.43 1.10
N PHE A 232 0.13 0.59 1.25
CA PHE A 232 1.10 0.64 2.32
C PHE A 232 2.33 -0.19 1.94
N PHE A 233 3.41 -0.05 2.70
CA PHE A 233 4.68 -0.63 2.33
C PHE A 233 5.27 -1.43 3.49
N TRP A 234 6.20 -2.32 3.17
CA TRP A 234 6.92 -3.12 4.13
C TRP A 234 8.41 -2.85 4.03
N GLN A 235 9.00 -2.61 5.18
CA GLN A 235 10.44 -2.69 5.34
C GLN A 235 10.83 -4.12 5.67
N ILE A 236 11.79 -4.69 4.95
CA ILE A 236 12.37 -5.99 5.27
C ILE A 236 13.36 -5.82 6.42
N LEU A 237 13.13 -6.57 7.51
CA LEU A 237 13.97 -6.59 8.69
C LEU A 237 14.98 -7.73 8.67
N GLU A 238 14.63 -8.85 8.00
CA GLU A 238 15.42 -10.08 7.96
C GLU A 238 14.99 -10.93 6.77
N HIS A 239 15.95 -11.57 6.11
CA HIS A 239 15.71 -12.66 5.17
C HIS A 239 15.78 -13.99 5.91
N THR A 240 14.68 -14.78 5.92
CA THR A 240 14.54 -16.00 6.75
C THR A 240 14.81 -17.28 5.99
N GLY A 241 15.12 -17.23 4.72
CA GLY A 241 15.41 -18.40 3.89
C GLY A 241 16.17 -18.04 2.63
N ASP A 242 16.81 -19.08 2.05
CA ASP A 242 17.44 -18.99 0.75
C ASP A 242 16.38 -18.87 -0.35
N ARG A 243 15.93 -17.67 -0.65
CA ARG A 243 15.32 -17.40 -1.94
C ARG A 243 16.44 -17.36 -2.95
N LYS A 244 16.56 -18.42 -3.72
CA LYS A 244 17.36 -18.36 -4.94
C LYS A 244 16.71 -17.36 -5.88
N PRO A 245 17.48 -16.39 -6.39
CA PRO A 245 16.99 -15.49 -7.44
C PRO A 245 16.52 -16.27 -8.65
#